data_1f3ccadab2686dd7e966a6ddb8d9e894
#
_entry.id   1f3ccadab2686dd7e966a6ddb8d9e894
#
_cell.length_a   1.000
_cell.length_b   1.000
_cell.length_c   1.000
_cell.angle_alpha   90.00
_cell.angle_beta   90.00
_cell.angle_gamma   90.00
#
_symmetry.space_group_name_H-M   'P 1'
#
loop_
_entity.id
_entity.type
_entity.pdbx_description
1 polymer ?
#
loop_
_entity_poly.entity_id
_entity_poly.type
_entity_poly.pdbx_seq_one_letter_code
_entity_poly.pdbx_strand_id
1 'polypeptide(L)'
;MPDNAEISKISKVEAARRAIPSTAEALARLDMPLESAMMSQRAIRRLLPDPVDDALVLKCIDLGLHAPTGNDGQNWEFVVVKDVAVKEKLGQRYRQAWLFQRDVVLRHAIAESESMTKIVRSIQWQVDHFAEIPVLVVACLRLGARDGRLPVVRMQYSAESAYWGSIYPSVQNMLLAARAMGLGASLITLPLWNQASARTILGLPGAVHPICIVPMGWPRGRYGPTTRKPVDEVAHRDVFGNRVWLDSYERPI
;
A
#
# COMPACT_ATOMS: atom_id res chain seq x y z
N MET A 1 1.37 -19.88 -38.74
CA MET A 1 1.32 -20.89 -37.67
C MET A 1 2.27 -20.44 -36.60
N PRO A 2 1.82 -20.17 -35.36
CA PRO A 2 2.76 -19.81 -34.30
C PRO A 2 3.70 -20.98 -34.02
N ASP A 3 4.98 -20.66 -33.76
CA ASP A 3 6.07 -21.58 -33.55
C ASP A 3 5.82 -22.44 -32.29
N ASN A 4 6.11 -23.74 -32.35
CA ASN A 4 5.99 -24.68 -31.23
C ASN A 4 6.74 -24.24 -29.97
N ALA A 5 7.77 -23.40 -30.11
CA ALA A 5 8.48 -22.78 -28.98
C ALA A 5 7.68 -21.69 -28.26
N GLU A 6 6.82 -20.94 -28.97
CA GLU A 6 5.91 -19.96 -28.38
C GLU A 6 4.74 -20.64 -27.66
N ILE A 7 4.16 -21.69 -28.27
CA ILE A 7 3.10 -22.50 -27.64
C ILE A 7 3.63 -23.17 -26.36
N SER A 8 4.87 -23.69 -26.37
CA SER A 8 5.51 -24.25 -25.17
C SER A 8 5.79 -23.19 -24.08
N LYS A 9 6.12 -21.95 -24.45
CA LYS A 9 6.29 -20.84 -23.48
C LYS A 9 4.95 -20.40 -22.89
N ILE A 10 3.90 -20.31 -23.69
CA ILE A 10 2.55 -19.98 -23.24
C ILE A 10 2.04 -21.07 -22.29
N SER A 11 2.19 -22.34 -22.61
CA SER A 11 1.78 -23.45 -21.74
C SER A 11 2.57 -23.52 -20.43
N LYS A 12 3.88 -23.20 -20.43
CA LYS A 12 4.69 -23.10 -19.20
C LYS A 12 4.33 -21.88 -18.34
N VAL A 13 3.90 -20.79 -18.93
CA VAL A 13 3.40 -19.61 -18.21
C VAL A 13 2.01 -19.88 -17.61
N GLU A 14 1.14 -20.61 -18.29
CA GLU A 14 -0.15 -21.05 -17.76
C GLU A 14 -0.01 -22.10 -16.66
N ALA A 15 0.89 -23.08 -16.82
CA ALA A 15 1.18 -24.09 -15.79
C ALA A 15 1.80 -23.51 -14.52
N ALA A 16 2.39 -22.29 -14.58
CA ALA A 16 2.92 -21.57 -13.43
C ALA A 16 1.91 -20.63 -12.76
N ARG A 17 0.69 -20.52 -13.29
CA ARG A 17 -0.38 -19.71 -12.69
C ARG A 17 -0.81 -20.36 -11.39
N ARG A 18 -0.43 -19.75 -10.27
CA ARG A 18 -0.83 -20.22 -8.95
C ARG A 18 -2.36 -20.18 -8.87
N ALA A 19 -2.97 -21.30 -8.47
CA ALA A 19 -4.40 -21.35 -8.24
C ALA A 19 -4.79 -20.25 -7.22
N ILE A 20 -5.79 -19.45 -7.59
CA ILE A 20 -6.36 -18.45 -6.69
C ILE A 20 -7.14 -19.20 -5.61
N PRO A 21 -6.86 -18.96 -4.32
CA PRO A 21 -7.58 -19.64 -3.25
C PRO A 21 -9.04 -19.17 -3.20
N SER A 22 -9.93 -20.04 -2.72
CA SER A 22 -11.28 -19.64 -2.34
C SER A 22 -11.26 -18.61 -1.21
N THR A 23 -12.37 -17.89 -1.03
CA THR A 23 -12.52 -16.93 0.07
C THR A 23 -12.29 -17.58 1.42
N ALA A 24 -12.83 -18.78 1.66
CA ALA A 24 -12.65 -19.52 2.92
C ALA A 24 -11.18 -19.90 3.15
N GLU A 25 -10.49 -20.41 2.12
CA GLU A 25 -9.06 -20.73 2.22
C GLU A 25 -8.19 -19.49 2.47
N ALA A 26 -8.53 -18.35 1.86
CA ALA A 26 -7.82 -17.10 2.10
C ALA A 26 -8.03 -16.60 3.55
N LEU A 27 -9.26 -16.64 4.06
CA LEU A 27 -9.57 -16.27 5.44
C LEU A 27 -8.90 -17.19 6.46
N ALA A 28 -8.84 -18.50 6.20
CA ALA A 28 -8.15 -19.45 7.08
C ALA A 28 -6.64 -19.18 7.23
N ARG A 29 -6.02 -18.44 6.30
CA ARG A 29 -4.60 -18.05 6.39
C ARG A 29 -4.34 -16.89 7.34
N LEU A 30 -5.36 -16.29 7.95
CA LEU A 30 -5.19 -15.28 9.00
C LEU A 30 -4.57 -15.81 10.29
N ASP A 31 -4.37 -17.12 10.42
CA ASP A 31 -3.58 -17.77 11.47
C ASP A 31 -2.05 -17.60 11.28
N MET A 32 -1.62 -16.92 10.19
CA MET A 32 -0.21 -16.64 9.93
C MET A 32 0.43 -15.95 11.15
N PRO A 33 1.58 -16.45 11.65
CA PRO A 33 2.30 -15.77 12.74
C PRO A 33 2.57 -14.30 12.39
N LEU A 34 2.35 -13.40 13.35
CA LEU A 34 2.51 -11.96 13.17
C LEU A 34 3.90 -11.59 12.63
N GLU A 35 4.95 -12.22 13.17
CA GLU A 35 6.33 -12.04 12.71
C GLU A 35 6.45 -12.37 11.21
N SER A 36 5.92 -13.51 10.77
CA SER A 36 5.94 -13.94 9.38
C SER A 36 5.21 -12.95 8.46
N ALA A 37 4.08 -12.40 8.91
CA ALA A 37 3.35 -11.40 8.18
C ALA A 37 4.17 -10.11 8.04
N MET A 38 4.77 -9.62 9.14
CA MET A 38 5.60 -8.41 9.16
C MET A 38 6.86 -8.55 8.31
N MET A 39 7.58 -9.67 8.42
CA MET A 39 8.82 -9.93 7.69
C MET A 39 8.61 -10.05 6.18
N SER A 40 7.44 -10.47 5.76
CA SER A 40 7.14 -10.75 4.34
C SER A 40 6.16 -9.75 3.69
N GLN A 41 5.52 -8.85 4.45
CA GLN A 41 4.70 -7.78 3.90
C GLN A 41 5.58 -6.78 3.14
N ARG A 42 5.23 -6.50 1.90
CA ARG A 42 5.93 -5.56 1.02
C ARG A 42 4.98 -5.00 -0.03
N ALA A 43 5.37 -3.91 -0.67
CA ALA A 43 4.61 -3.32 -1.77
C ALA A 43 4.58 -4.26 -2.98
N ILE A 44 3.45 -4.91 -3.20
CA ILE A 44 3.17 -5.77 -4.36
C ILE A 44 2.36 -4.98 -5.37
N ARG A 45 2.99 -4.63 -6.48
CA ARG A 45 2.43 -3.76 -7.52
C ARG A 45 1.94 -4.51 -8.74
N ARG A 46 2.48 -5.71 -9.00
CA ARG A 46 2.07 -6.56 -10.12
C ARG A 46 0.99 -7.51 -9.64
N LEU A 47 -0.25 -7.15 -9.93
CA LEU A 47 -1.44 -7.89 -9.54
C LEU A 47 -2.08 -8.55 -10.76
N LEU A 48 -2.79 -9.66 -10.54
CA LEU A 48 -3.64 -10.29 -11.53
C LEU A 48 -4.97 -9.52 -11.61
N PRO A 49 -5.64 -9.53 -12.77
CA PRO A 49 -6.95 -8.89 -12.92
C PRO A 49 -8.09 -9.74 -12.32
N ASP A 50 -7.78 -10.93 -11.83
CA ASP A 50 -8.75 -11.85 -11.26
C ASP A 50 -9.49 -11.19 -10.07
N PRO A 51 -10.81 -11.36 -9.98
CA PRO A 51 -11.62 -10.68 -8.98
C PRO A 51 -11.22 -11.06 -7.55
N VAL A 52 -11.38 -10.11 -6.64
CA VAL A 52 -11.24 -10.30 -5.20
C VAL A 52 -12.63 -10.18 -4.57
N ASP A 53 -12.98 -11.19 -3.76
CA ASP A 53 -14.23 -11.22 -3.01
C ASP A 53 -14.31 -10.04 -2.03
N ASP A 54 -15.49 -9.43 -1.93
CA ASP A 54 -15.75 -8.32 -1.01
C ASP A 54 -15.49 -8.71 0.45
N ALA A 55 -15.76 -9.95 0.82
CA ALA A 55 -15.50 -10.45 2.17
C ALA A 55 -14.03 -10.33 2.57
N LEU A 56 -13.09 -10.57 1.63
CA LEU A 56 -11.64 -10.40 1.89
C LEU A 56 -11.26 -8.93 2.04
N VAL A 57 -11.83 -8.06 1.21
CA VAL A 57 -11.58 -6.62 1.27
C VAL A 57 -12.12 -6.03 2.57
N LEU A 58 -13.36 -6.37 2.92
CA LEU A 58 -14.00 -5.94 4.17
C LEU A 58 -13.25 -6.46 5.39
N LYS A 59 -12.73 -7.71 5.35
CA LYS A 59 -11.90 -8.25 6.44
C LYS A 59 -10.58 -7.50 6.61
N CYS A 60 -9.95 -7.04 5.52
CA CYS A 60 -8.78 -6.17 5.62
C CYS A 60 -9.14 -4.83 6.30
N ILE A 61 -10.26 -4.23 5.92
CA ILE A 61 -10.73 -2.97 6.53
C ILE A 61 -11.07 -3.20 8.01
N ASP A 62 -11.83 -4.24 8.35
CA ASP A 62 -12.17 -4.63 9.72
C ASP A 62 -10.93 -4.72 10.61
N LEU A 63 -9.90 -5.46 10.19
CA LEU A 63 -8.65 -5.54 10.92
C LEU A 63 -7.88 -4.20 10.93
N GLY A 64 -8.05 -3.37 9.91
CA GLY A 64 -7.55 -2.00 9.86
C GLY A 64 -8.14 -1.11 10.96
N LEU A 65 -9.43 -1.27 11.28
CA LEU A 65 -10.13 -0.48 12.30
C LEU A 65 -9.64 -0.75 13.74
N HIS A 66 -8.85 -1.79 13.97
CA HIS A 66 -8.21 -2.06 15.27
C HIS A 66 -6.92 -1.25 15.51
N ALA A 67 -6.59 -0.31 14.63
CA ALA A 67 -5.46 0.60 14.83
C ALA A 67 -5.82 1.72 15.83
N PRO A 68 -4.84 2.30 16.53
CA PRO A 68 -5.08 3.45 17.40
C PRO A 68 -5.42 4.70 16.59
N THR A 69 -6.24 5.59 17.18
CA THR A 69 -6.50 6.93 16.64
C THR A 69 -6.30 8.01 17.70
N GLY A 70 -5.98 9.23 17.24
CA GLY A 70 -5.89 10.36 18.14
C GLY A 70 -7.22 10.60 18.87
N ASN A 71 -7.18 10.62 20.21
CA ASN A 71 -8.33 10.83 21.10
C ASN A 71 -9.50 9.86 20.86
N ASP A 72 -9.23 8.64 20.41
CA ASP A 72 -10.25 7.66 20.00
C ASP A 72 -11.27 8.20 19.00
N GLY A 73 -10.82 9.10 18.11
CA GLY A 73 -11.68 9.82 17.19
C GLY A 73 -12.32 8.96 16.10
N GLN A 74 -11.71 7.84 15.76
CA GLN A 74 -12.19 6.85 14.78
C GLN A 74 -12.77 7.47 13.50
N ASN A 75 -12.14 8.54 13.03
CA ASN A 75 -12.62 9.38 11.93
C ASN A 75 -12.24 8.86 10.54
N TRP A 76 -12.06 7.54 10.41
CA TRP A 76 -11.78 6.86 9.17
C TRP A 76 -13.00 6.77 8.25
N GLU A 77 -12.73 6.83 6.96
CA GLU A 77 -13.65 6.45 5.89
C GLU A 77 -12.89 5.64 4.86
N PHE A 78 -13.49 4.61 4.32
CA PHE A 78 -12.88 3.79 3.27
C PHE A 78 -13.80 3.72 2.07
N VAL A 79 -13.28 4.10 0.89
CA VAL A 79 -14.00 3.96 -0.37
C VAL A 79 -13.42 2.78 -1.12
N VAL A 80 -14.21 1.72 -1.29
CA VAL A 80 -13.84 0.54 -2.08
C VAL A 80 -14.23 0.78 -3.54
N VAL A 81 -13.25 0.85 -4.42
CA VAL A 81 -13.44 1.15 -5.84
C VAL A 81 -13.20 -0.13 -6.66
N LYS A 82 -14.25 -0.63 -7.30
CA LYS A 82 -14.23 -1.73 -8.28
C LYS A 82 -14.64 -1.26 -9.67
N ASP A 83 -15.38 -0.16 -9.76
CA ASP A 83 -15.83 0.42 -11.03
C ASP A 83 -14.63 0.80 -11.92
N VAL A 84 -14.64 0.31 -13.16
CA VAL A 84 -13.55 0.48 -14.12
C VAL A 84 -13.40 1.95 -14.52
N ALA A 85 -14.51 2.67 -14.73
CA ALA A 85 -14.45 4.08 -15.15
C ALA A 85 -13.87 4.98 -14.05
N VAL A 86 -14.17 4.69 -12.79
CA VAL A 86 -13.55 5.39 -11.65
C VAL A 86 -12.06 5.09 -11.57
N LYS A 87 -11.66 3.80 -11.74
CA LYS A 87 -10.25 3.40 -11.76
C LYS A 87 -9.47 4.04 -12.90
N GLU A 88 -10.06 4.15 -14.09
CA GLU A 88 -9.44 4.82 -15.24
C GLU A 88 -9.19 6.31 -14.95
N LYS A 89 -10.17 7.02 -14.39
CA LYS A 89 -10.01 8.44 -14.01
C LYS A 89 -8.89 8.63 -12.98
N LEU A 90 -8.83 7.79 -11.95
CA LEU A 90 -7.74 7.81 -10.97
C LEU A 90 -6.40 7.42 -11.61
N GLY A 91 -6.38 6.44 -12.52
CA GLY A 91 -5.21 6.01 -13.28
C GLY A 91 -4.64 7.11 -14.16
N GLN A 92 -5.48 7.94 -14.78
CA GLN A 92 -5.02 9.12 -15.53
C GLN A 92 -4.28 10.11 -14.61
N ARG A 93 -4.78 10.36 -13.38
CA ARG A 93 -4.10 11.21 -12.39
C ARG A 93 -2.79 10.57 -11.94
N TYR A 94 -2.79 9.26 -11.70
CA TYR A 94 -1.58 8.53 -11.35
C TYR A 94 -0.51 8.65 -12.44
N ARG A 95 -0.88 8.44 -13.70
CA ARG A 95 0.04 8.56 -14.84
C ARG A 95 0.63 9.98 -14.94
N GLN A 96 -0.16 11.02 -14.80
CA GLN A 96 0.30 12.41 -14.82
C GLN A 96 1.35 12.69 -13.73
N ALA A 97 1.02 12.32 -12.49
CA ALA A 97 1.94 12.49 -11.35
C ALA A 97 3.21 11.64 -11.51
N TRP A 98 3.06 10.41 -12.00
CA TRP A 98 4.17 9.49 -12.20
C TRP A 98 5.17 9.97 -13.24
N LEU A 99 4.71 10.48 -14.38
CA LEU A 99 5.61 11.02 -15.40
C LEU A 99 6.47 12.16 -14.84
N PHE A 100 5.86 13.09 -14.11
CA PHE A 100 6.62 14.14 -13.43
C PHE A 100 7.61 13.58 -12.40
N GLN A 101 7.15 12.69 -11.53
CA GLN A 101 7.98 12.07 -10.50
C GLN A 101 9.17 11.32 -11.10
N ARG A 102 8.96 10.51 -12.15
CA ARG A 102 9.99 9.72 -12.81
C ARG A 102 11.01 10.58 -13.53
N ASP A 103 10.54 11.54 -14.33
CA ASP A 103 11.39 12.24 -15.30
C ASP A 103 12.08 13.47 -14.68
N VAL A 104 11.52 14.02 -13.59
CA VAL A 104 12.07 15.20 -12.92
C VAL A 104 12.69 14.84 -11.57
N VAL A 105 11.93 14.18 -10.68
CA VAL A 105 12.36 13.97 -9.29
C VAL A 105 13.33 12.79 -9.16
N LEU A 106 13.05 11.67 -9.81
CA LEU A 106 13.82 10.44 -9.66
C LEU A 106 14.93 10.24 -10.68
N ARG A 107 15.09 11.17 -11.63
CA ARG A 107 16.03 11.03 -12.75
C ARG A 107 17.44 10.63 -12.34
N HIS A 108 18.02 11.33 -11.37
CA HIS A 108 19.38 11.06 -10.87
C HIS A 108 19.44 9.73 -10.11
N ALA A 109 18.50 9.49 -9.19
CA ALA A 109 18.47 8.26 -8.39
C ALA A 109 18.31 6.99 -9.26
N ILE A 110 17.60 7.09 -10.39
CA ILE A 110 17.46 6.01 -11.37
C ILE A 110 18.80 5.70 -12.04
N ALA A 111 19.56 6.73 -12.40
CA ALA A 111 20.86 6.57 -13.07
C ALA A 111 21.93 5.96 -12.14
N GLU A 112 21.82 6.18 -10.83
CA GLU A 112 22.82 5.80 -9.84
C GLU A 112 22.55 4.45 -9.15
N SER A 113 21.32 3.91 -9.25
CA SER A 113 20.93 2.73 -8.47
C SER A 113 20.12 1.69 -9.25
N GLU A 114 20.69 0.48 -9.40
CA GLU A 114 19.97 -0.67 -9.97
C GLU A 114 18.72 -1.04 -9.16
N SER A 115 18.77 -0.89 -7.83
CA SER A 115 17.62 -1.12 -6.95
C SER A 115 16.50 -0.13 -7.27
N MET A 116 16.84 1.15 -7.46
CA MET A 116 15.87 2.17 -7.87
C MET A 116 15.27 1.86 -9.24
N THR A 117 16.07 1.41 -10.19
CA THR A 117 15.59 1.00 -11.52
C THR A 117 14.55 -0.13 -11.42
N LYS A 118 14.76 -1.13 -10.55
CA LYS A 118 13.78 -2.20 -10.31
C LYS A 118 12.47 -1.68 -9.70
N ILE A 119 12.57 -0.73 -8.76
CA ILE A 119 11.41 -0.07 -8.14
C ILE A 119 10.63 0.70 -9.20
N VAL A 120 11.29 1.52 -9.99
CA VAL A 120 10.69 2.34 -11.08
C VAL A 120 9.97 1.45 -12.09
N ARG A 121 10.58 0.35 -12.54
CA ARG A 121 9.91 -0.63 -13.43
C ARG A 121 8.66 -1.23 -12.81
N SER A 122 8.67 -1.48 -11.50
CA SER A 122 7.52 -2.01 -10.78
C SER A 122 6.38 -0.98 -10.67
N ILE A 123 6.72 0.29 -10.43
CA ILE A 123 5.74 1.39 -10.38
C ILE A 123 5.18 1.64 -11.79
N GLN A 124 6.05 1.71 -12.81
CA GLN A 124 5.61 1.89 -14.19
C GLN A 124 4.60 0.83 -14.60
N TRP A 125 4.87 -0.44 -14.28
CA TRP A 125 3.93 -1.53 -14.55
C TRP A 125 2.56 -1.28 -13.87
N GLN A 126 2.56 -0.87 -12.60
CA GLN A 126 1.32 -0.57 -11.87
C GLN A 126 0.55 0.61 -12.49
N VAL A 127 1.24 1.65 -12.95
CA VAL A 127 0.63 2.79 -13.65
C VAL A 127 -0.02 2.35 -14.95
N ASP A 128 0.66 1.50 -15.71
CA ASP A 128 0.17 1.05 -17.03
C ASP A 128 -1.04 0.11 -16.92
N HIS A 129 -1.15 -0.66 -15.83
CA HIS A 129 -2.20 -1.64 -15.58
C HIS A 129 -3.16 -1.22 -14.45
N PHE A 130 -3.23 0.08 -14.13
CA PHE A 130 -3.93 0.53 -12.93
C PHE A 130 -5.44 0.22 -12.95
N ALA A 131 -6.08 0.37 -14.10
CA ALA A 131 -7.52 0.07 -14.26
C ALA A 131 -7.84 -1.43 -14.20
N GLU A 132 -6.84 -2.29 -14.47
CA GLU A 132 -6.98 -3.75 -14.41
C GLU A 132 -6.94 -4.28 -12.97
N ILE A 133 -6.44 -3.49 -12.00
CA ILE A 133 -6.38 -3.90 -10.60
C ILE A 133 -7.81 -4.16 -10.10
N PRO A 134 -8.08 -5.35 -9.51
CA PRO A 134 -9.43 -5.73 -9.16
C PRO A 134 -10.08 -4.79 -8.14
N VAL A 135 -9.32 -4.32 -7.14
CA VAL A 135 -9.84 -3.46 -6.07
C VAL A 135 -8.85 -2.36 -5.72
N LEU A 136 -9.36 -1.14 -5.52
CA LEU A 136 -8.63 -0.05 -4.88
C LEU A 136 -9.38 0.31 -3.59
N VAL A 137 -8.71 0.29 -2.46
CA VAL A 137 -9.27 0.82 -1.20
C VAL A 137 -8.66 2.20 -0.96
N VAL A 138 -9.50 3.24 -1.02
CA VAL A 138 -9.08 4.61 -0.73
C VAL A 138 -9.31 4.87 0.74
N ALA A 139 -8.23 5.00 1.50
CA ALA A 139 -8.26 5.35 2.91
C ALA A 139 -8.41 6.88 3.06
N CYS A 140 -9.43 7.30 3.76
CA CYS A 140 -9.79 8.71 3.95
C CYS A 140 -9.87 9.03 5.43
N LEU A 141 -9.72 10.31 5.76
CA LEU A 141 -10.04 10.84 7.08
C LEU A 141 -11.13 11.91 6.98
N ARG A 142 -12.08 11.84 7.89
CA ARG A 142 -13.08 12.87 8.09
C ARG A 142 -12.51 13.94 9.04
N LEU A 143 -12.38 15.17 8.55
CA LEU A 143 -12.02 16.29 9.39
C LEU A 143 -13.25 16.74 10.20
N GLY A 144 -13.11 16.82 11.52
CA GLY A 144 -14.12 17.41 12.38
C GLY A 144 -14.22 18.93 12.19
N ALA A 145 -15.31 19.53 12.64
CA ALA A 145 -15.50 20.98 12.58
C ALA A 145 -14.42 21.78 13.36
N ARG A 146 -13.66 21.11 14.21
CA ARG A 146 -12.54 21.70 15.00
C ARG A 146 -11.20 21.65 14.29
N ASP A 147 -11.04 20.82 13.25
CA ASP A 147 -9.73 20.57 12.63
C ASP A 147 -9.36 21.61 11.56
N GLY A 148 -10.26 22.53 11.24
CA GLY A 148 -10.06 23.53 10.20
C GLY A 148 -9.25 24.76 10.62
N ARG A 149 -8.95 24.94 11.90
CA ARG A 149 -8.16 26.09 12.40
C ARG A 149 -7.38 25.69 13.66
N LEU A 150 -6.14 25.29 13.47
CA LEU A 150 -5.20 25.17 14.59
C LEU A 150 -4.65 26.55 14.94
N PRO A 151 -4.93 27.07 16.15
CA PRO A 151 -4.68 28.48 16.47
C PRO A 151 -3.21 28.81 16.76
N VAL A 152 -2.30 27.83 16.82
CA VAL A 152 -0.91 28.12 17.22
C VAL A 152 0.08 27.26 16.44
N VAL A 153 1.04 27.88 15.78
CA VAL A 153 2.12 27.26 14.98
C VAL A 153 2.85 26.12 15.72
N ARG A 154 2.98 26.20 17.04
CA ARG A 154 3.61 25.13 17.85
C ARG A 154 2.77 23.87 18.01
N MET A 155 1.46 23.96 17.91
CA MET A 155 0.55 22.80 17.99
C MET A 155 0.28 22.17 16.62
N GLN A 156 0.61 22.85 15.52
CA GLN A 156 0.36 22.37 14.17
C GLN A 156 1.09 21.04 13.91
N TYR A 157 2.35 20.92 14.29
CA TYR A 157 3.13 19.68 14.11
C TYR A 157 2.52 18.51 14.87
N SER A 158 2.11 18.70 16.13
CA SER A 158 1.48 17.63 16.94
C SER A 158 0.14 17.21 16.36
N ALA A 159 -0.66 18.15 15.86
CA ALA A 159 -1.94 17.87 15.26
C ALA A 159 -1.80 17.17 13.89
N GLU A 160 -0.86 17.59 13.06
CA GLU A 160 -0.54 16.90 11.81
C GLU A 160 -0.01 15.48 12.08
N SER A 161 0.86 15.31 13.06
CA SER A 161 1.36 14.01 13.49
C SER A 161 0.24 13.09 13.97
N ALA A 162 -0.68 13.58 14.81
CA ALA A 162 -1.85 12.83 15.26
C ALA A 162 -2.81 12.50 14.11
N TYR A 163 -2.99 13.41 13.16
CA TYR A 163 -3.81 13.21 11.97
C TYR A 163 -3.28 12.06 11.11
N TRP A 164 -2.00 12.11 10.73
CA TRP A 164 -1.38 11.05 9.95
C TRP A 164 -1.23 9.75 10.76
N GLY A 165 -0.93 9.87 12.05
CA GLY A 165 -0.86 8.75 12.99
C GLY A 165 -2.18 8.01 13.17
N SER A 166 -3.32 8.61 12.84
CA SER A 166 -4.63 7.98 12.93
C SER A 166 -5.00 7.13 11.70
N ILE A 167 -4.38 7.31 10.56
CA ILE A 167 -4.75 6.56 9.32
C ILE A 167 -3.69 5.55 8.91
N TYR A 168 -2.40 5.88 8.97
CA TYR A 168 -1.36 4.99 8.46
C TYR A 168 -1.21 3.69 9.26
N PRO A 169 -1.40 3.64 10.59
CA PRO A 169 -1.46 2.36 11.32
C PRO A 169 -2.62 1.47 10.87
N SER A 170 -3.79 2.04 10.59
CA SER A 170 -4.93 1.31 10.02
C SER A 170 -4.56 0.70 8.65
N VAL A 171 -3.96 1.49 7.78
CA VAL A 171 -3.51 1.01 6.46
C VAL A 171 -2.44 -0.09 6.61
N GLN A 172 -1.51 0.04 7.58
CA GLN A 172 -0.52 -1.01 7.83
C GLN A 172 -1.17 -2.32 8.28
N ASN A 173 -2.17 -2.27 9.17
CA ASN A 173 -2.94 -3.44 9.57
C ASN A 173 -3.64 -4.10 8.37
N MET A 174 -4.25 -3.29 7.47
CA MET A 174 -4.85 -3.78 6.22
C MET A 174 -3.81 -4.49 5.33
N LEU A 175 -2.60 -3.94 5.20
CA LEU A 175 -1.52 -4.53 4.40
C LEU A 175 -1.05 -5.86 4.99
N LEU A 176 -0.97 -5.99 6.32
CA LEU A 176 -0.64 -7.23 7.00
C LEU A 176 -1.74 -8.29 6.82
N ALA A 177 -3.01 -7.89 6.98
CA ALA A 177 -4.15 -8.76 6.75
C ALA A 177 -4.19 -9.28 5.29
N ALA A 178 -4.01 -8.39 4.32
CA ALA A 178 -3.91 -8.75 2.91
C ALA A 178 -2.77 -9.75 2.68
N ARG A 179 -1.59 -9.51 3.28
CA ARG A 179 -0.44 -10.41 3.19
C ARG A 179 -0.74 -11.79 3.78
N ALA A 180 -1.36 -11.86 4.94
CA ALA A 180 -1.73 -13.12 5.59
C ALA A 180 -2.68 -13.93 4.70
N MET A 181 -3.72 -13.32 4.17
CA MET A 181 -4.68 -13.94 3.26
C MET A 181 -4.10 -14.31 1.88
N GLY A 182 -2.86 -13.92 1.58
CA GLY A 182 -2.20 -14.21 0.30
C GLY A 182 -2.48 -13.20 -0.79
N LEU A 183 -3.16 -12.09 -0.47
CA LEU A 183 -3.34 -10.95 -1.36
C LEU A 183 -2.04 -10.15 -1.49
N GLY A 184 -1.85 -9.54 -2.65
CA GLY A 184 -0.86 -8.50 -2.88
C GLY A 184 -1.49 -7.14 -2.69
N ALA A 185 -0.77 -6.26 -1.98
CA ALA A 185 -1.20 -4.88 -1.78
C ALA A 185 0.00 -3.93 -1.73
N SER A 186 -0.26 -2.65 -1.93
CA SER A 186 0.73 -1.58 -1.76
C SER A 186 0.05 -0.28 -1.33
N LEU A 187 0.73 0.57 -0.57
CA LEU A 187 0.28 1.92 -0.28
C LEU A 187 0.81 2.87 -1.34
N ILE A 188 -0.06 3.65 -1.96
CA ILE A 188 0.30 4.69 -2.94
C ILE A 188 -0.44 5.99 -2.67
N THR A 189 0.20 7.12 -3.00
CA THR A 189 -0.36 8.46 -2.82
C THR A 189 -0.40 9.28 -4.11
N LEU A 190 0.41 8.93 -5.10
CA LEU A 190 0.52 9.68 -6.36
C LEU A 190 -0.81 9.87 -7.11
N PRO A 191 -1.77 8.93 -7.14
CA PRO A 191 -3.06 9.19 -7.76
C PRO A 191 -3.86 10.32 -7.12
N LEU A 192 -3.50 10.69 -5.89
CA LEU A 192 -4.14 11.72 -5.07
C LEU A 192 -3.40 13.07 -5.10
N TRP A 193 -2.36 13.23 -5.94
CA TRP A 193 -1.54 14.46 -6.00
C TRP A 193 -2.37 15.74 -6.23
N ASN A 194 -3.49 15.61 -6.94
CA ASN A 194 -4.50 16.65 -7.06
C ASN A 194 -5.74 16.22 -6.24
N GLN A 195 -5.77 16.63 -4.99
CA GLN A 195 -6.82 16.25 -4.05
C GLN A 195 -8.22 16.68 -4.51
N ALA A 196 -8.37 17.87 -5.08
CA ALA A 196 -9.65 18.36 -5.56
C ALA A 196 -10.22 17.43 -6.66
N SER A 197 -9.38 17.06 -7.62
CA SER A 197 -9.76 16.11 -8.67
C SER A 197 -10.12 14.73 -8.11
N ALA A 198 -9.30 14.20 -7.20
CA ALA A 198 -9.56 12.90 -6.58
C ALA A 198 -10.89 12.88 -5.79
N ARG A 199 -11.18 13.94 -5.05
CA ARG A 199 -12.44 14.11 -4.32
C ARG A 199 -13.65 14.14 -5.26
N THR A 200 -13.54 14.86 -6.37
CA THR A 200 -14.61 14.92 -7.39
C THR A 200 -14.83 13.53 -8.01
N ILE A 201 -13.75 12.82 -8.39
CA ILE A 201 -13.84 11.48 -8.97
C ILE A 201 -14.52 10.49 -8.01
N LEU A 202 -14.21 10.59 -6.72
CA LEU A 202 -14.72 9.69 -5.67
C LEU A 202 -16.06 10.15 -5.05
N GLY A 203 -16.58 11.32 -5.42
CA GLY A 203 -17.81 11.87 -4.84
C GLY A 203 -17.70 12.19 -3.35
N LEU A 204 -16.50 12.56 -2.85
CA LEU A 204 -16.27 12.76 -1.43
C LEU A 204 -16.88 14.09 -0.94
N PRO A 205 -17.58 14.09 0.20
CA PRO A 205 -18.09 15.32 0.82
C PRO A 205 -16.93 16.21 1.31
N GLY A 206 -17.23 17.50 1.55
CA GLY A 206 -16.22 18.52 1.89
C GLY A 206 -15.31 18.18 3.07
N ALA A 207 -15.84 17.46 4.05
CA ALA A 207 -15.12 17.10 5.27
C ALA A 207 -14.29 15.80 5.15
N VAL A 208 -14.39 15.04 4.04
CA VAL A 208 -13.67 13.77 3.85
C VAL A 208 -12.52 13.95 2.89
N HIS A 209 -11.32 13.62 3.35
CA HIS A 209 -10.07 13.79 2.61
C HIS A 209 -9.43 12.44 2.28
N PRO A 210 -9.16 12.13 1.01
CA PRO A 210 -8.45 10.92 0.63
C PRO A 210 -6.98 11.07 0.99
N ILE A 211 -6.43 10.08 1.70
CA ILE A 211 -5.06 10.11 2.21
C ILE A 211 -4.12 9.24 1.39
N CYS A 212 -4.52 7.99 1.15
CA CYS A 212 -3.77 7.07 0.31
C CYS A 212 -4.71 6.07 -0.36
N ILE A 213 -4.20 5.38 -1.36
CA ILE A 213 -4.89 4.28 -2.02
C ILE A 213 -4.12 2.99 -1.74
N VAL A 214 -4.85 1.93 -1.44
CA VAL A 214 -4.33 0.56 -1.32
C VAL A 214 -4.87 -0.26 -2.49
N PRO A 215 -4.13 -0.33 -3.63
CA PRO A 215 -4.42 -1.32 -4.67
C PRO A 215 -4.27 -2.72 -4.11
N MET A 216 -5.25 -3.59 -4.34
CA MET A 216 -5.33 -4.92 -3.76
C MET A 216 -5.77 -5.94 -4.81
N GLY A 217 -5.14 -7.11 -4.81
CA GLY A 217 -5.43 -8.19 -5.76
C GLY A 217 -4.55 -9.40 -5.55
N TRP A 218 -4.68 -10.41 -6.39
CA TRP A 218 -3.82 -11.60 -6.35
C TRP A 218 -2.44 -11.29 -6.93
N PRO A 219 -1.34 -11.64 -6.24
CA PRO A 219 0.01 -11.32 -6.70
C PRO A 219 0.39 -12.14 -7.94
N ARG A 220 0.96 -11.47 -8.95
CA ARG A 220 1.39 -12.10 -10.21
C ARG A 220 2.62 -13.01 -10.05
N GLY A 221 3.41 -12.81 -8.99
CA GLY A 221 4.64 -13.53 -8.74
C GLY A 221 4.77 -14.00 -7.29
N ARG A 222 5.90 -14.65 -7.00
CA ARG A 222 6.31 -15.00 -5.64
C ARG A 222 7.19 -13.89 -5.08
N TYR A 223 6.97 -13.53 -3.84
CA TYR A 223 7.70 -12.46 -3.16
C TYR A 223 8.28 -13.01 -1.86
N GLY A 224 9.58 -12.85 -1.71
CA GLY A 224 10.31 -13.25 -0.51
C GLY A 224 10.23 -12.21 0.62
N PRO A 225 10.95 -12.43 1.71
CA PRO A 225 11.05 -11.50 2.83
C PRO A 225 11.64 -10.16 2.39
N THR A 226 11.41 -9.13 3.20
CA THR A 226 11.96 -7.79 2.98
C THR A 226 13.36 -7.67 3.55
N THR A 227 14.23 -6.92 2.87
CA THR A 227 15.51 -6.49 3.42
C THR A 227 15.32 -5.15 4.11
N ARG A 228 15.86 -5.02 5.31
CA ARG A 228 15.79 -3.80 6.14
C ARG A 228 17.15 -3.52 6.74
N LYS A 229 17.35 -2.28 7.18
CA LYS A 229 18.51 -1.92 8.01
C LYS A 229 18.45 -2.73 9.31
N PRO A 230 19.60 -3.17 9.83
CA PRO A 230 19.68 -3.76 11.15
C PRO A 230 19.20 -2.79 12.24
N VAL A 231 18.68 -3.33 13.33
CA VAL A 231 18.17 -2.50 14.43
C VAL A 231 19.25 -1.63 15.09
N ASP A 232 20.45 -2.13 15.14
CA ASP A 232 21.63 -1.45 15.70
C ASP A 232 22.07 -0.21 14.89
N GLU A 233 21.63 -0.09 13.63
CA GLU A 233 21.86 1.13 12.84
C GLU A 233 20.86 2.25 13.13
N VAL A 234 19.71 1.94 13.72
CA VAL A 234 18.58 2.88 13.82
C VAL A 234 18.07 3.09 15.25
N ALA A 235 18.47 2.25 16.21
CA ALA A 235 18.06 2.38 17.60
C ALA A 235 19.15 3.12 18.42
N HIS A 236 18.71 4.00 19.30
CA HIS A 236 19.57 4.79 20.20
C HIS A 236 18.97 4.75 21.61
N ARG A 237 19.82 4.68 22.62
CA ARG A 237 19.38 4.69 24.02
C ARG A 237 19.47 6.11 24.60
N ASP A 238 18.35 6.58 25.16
CA ASP A 238 18.18 7.86 25.84
C ASP A 238 18.42 9.08 24.94
N VAL A 239 19.56 9.17 24.29
CA VAL A 239 19.95 10.27 23.40
C VAL A 239 20.46 9.75 22.05
N PHE A 240 20.27 10.54 20.99
CA PHE A 240 20.74 10.19 19.66
C PHE A 240 22.26 9.95 19.64
N GLY A 241 22.70 8.87 19.02
CA GLY A 241 24.11 8.45 18.91
C GLY A 241 24.55 7.45 19.98
N ASN A 242 23.86 7.31 21.10
CA ASN A 242 24.16 6.33 22.12
C ASN A 242 23.66 4.94 21.76
N ARG A 243 24.55 3.99 21.47
CA ARG A 243 24.24 2.62 21.03
C ARG A 243 24.80 1.53 21.95
N VAL A 244 25.38 1.90 23.10
CA VAL A 244 26.09 0.97 24.00
C VAL A 244 25.25 -0.22 24.45
N TRP A 245 23.94 -0.03 24.64
CA TRP A 245 23.03 -1.10 25.08
C TRP A 245 22.76 -2.15 24.00
N LEU A 246 23.18 -1.92 22.74
CA LEU A 246 23.02 -2.86 21.63
C LEU A 246 24.19 -3.85 21.52
N ASP A 247 25.24 -3.70 22.31
CA ASP A 247 26.42 -4.60 22.31
C ASP A 247 26.04 -6.03 22.72
N SER A 248 24.94 -6.20 23.48
CA SER A 248 24.38 -7.49 23.88
C SER A 248 23.26 -8.01 22.95
N TYR A 249 22.93 -7.27 21.87
CA TYR A 249 21.87 -7.66 20.96
C TYR A 249 22.36 -8.68 19.93
N GLU A 250 21.97 -9.92 20.09
CA GLU A 250 22.19 -10.97 19.10
C GLU A 250 21.20 -10.78 17.93
N ARG A 251 21.73 -10.54 16.72
CA ARG A 251 20.90 -10.44 15.54
C ARG A 251 20.21 -11.80 15.30
N PRO A 252 18.87 -11.84 15.22
CA PRO A 252 18.20 -13.06 14.75
C PRO A 252 18.68 -13.36 13.33
N ILE A 253 19.10 -14.61 13.10
CA ILE A 253 19.60 -15.14 11.83
C ILE A 253 18.48 -15.18 10.77
#